data_82fadb6c692cf679b0bdebadf27a29f2
#
_entry.id   82fadb6c692cf679b0bdebadf27a29f2
#
_cell.length_a   1.000
_cell.length_b   1.000
_cell.length_c   1.000
_cell.angle_alpha   90.00
_cell.angle_beta   90.00
_cell.angle_gamma   90.00
#
_symmetry.space_group_name_H-M   'P 1'
#
loop_
_entity.id
_entity.type
_entity.pdbx_description
1 polymer ?
#
loop_
_entity_poly.entity_id
_entity_poly.type
_entity_poly.pdbx_seq_one_letter_code
_entity_poly.pdbx_strand_id
1 'polypeptide(L)' 'MEPLKVVEEIIKDRVNISSIKYEDKLDELGLDSLDLVETMIKIEEALNVEFTSDEIVELKTFQDVVNLIESKKM' A
#
# COMPACT_ATOMS: atom_id res chain seq x y z
N MET A 1 12.55 9.94 -5.24
CA MET A 1 11.82 8.68 -5.47
C MET A 1 10.34 8.90 -5.23
N GLU A 2 9.53 8.53 -6.19
CA GLU A 2 8.10 8.74 -6.08
C GLU A 2 7.45 7.65 -5.21
N PRO A 3 6.64 8.04 -4.23
CA PRO A 3 6.00 7.05 -3.34
C PRO A 3 5.18 6.01 -4.11
N LEU A 4 4.52 6.41 -5.18
CA LEU A 4 3.70 5.50 -5.96
C LEU A 4 4.52 4.35 -6.56
N LYS A 5 5.71 4.65 -7.08
CA LYS A 5 6.56 3.63 -7.65
C LYS A 5 7.06 2.65 -6.60
N VAL A 6 7.38 3.15 -5.42
CA VAL A 6 7.82 2.29 -4.31
C VAL A 6 6.71 1.34 -3.92
N VAL A 7 5.48 1.85 -3.82
CA VAL A 7 4.32 1.02 -3.47
C VAL A 7 4.10 -0.05 -4.53
N GLU A 8 4.16 0.31 -5.81
CA GLU A 8 3.97 -0.64 -6.88
C GLU A 8 5.01 -1.75 -6.85
N GLU A 9 6.26 -1.41 -6.62
CA GLU A 9 7.32 -2.41 -6.58
C GLU A 9 7.15 -3.38 -5.41
N ILE A 10 6.73 -2.87 -4.27
CA ILE A 10 6.50 -3.71 -3.10
C ILE A 10 5.30 -4.63 -3.32
N ILE A 11 4.24 -4.09 -3.89
CA ILE A 11 3.02 -4.87 -4.14
C ILE A 11 3.25 -5.94 -5.20
N LYS A 12 4.07 -5.66 -6.20
CA LYS A 12 4.35 -6.63 -7.26
C LYS A 12 4.96 -7.91 -6.72
N ASP A 13 5.69 -7.84 -5.63
CA ASP A 13 6.26 -9.03 -5.03
C ASP A 13 5.19 -9.96 -4.46
N ARG A 14 4.03 -9.41 -4.14
CA ARG A 14 2.96 -10.17 -3.51
C ARG A 14 1.79 -10.44 -4.46
N VAL A 15 1.60 -9.58 -5.43
CA VAL A 15 0.47 -9.67 -6.36
C VAL A 15 1.01 -9.73 -7.77
N ASN A 16 0.64 -10.76 -8.50
CA ASN A 16 1.10 -10.95 -9.87
C ASN A 16 0.14 -10.27 -10.85
N ILE A 17 0.25 -8.95 -10.92
CA ILE A 17 -0.57 -8.16 -11.83
C ILE A 17 0.33 -7.25 -12.67
N SER A 18 -0.11 -6.98 -13.88
CA SER A 18 0.66 -6.16 -14.81
C SER A 18 0.41 -4.67 -14.59
N SER A 19 -0.73 -4.32 -14.01
CA SER A 19 -1.06 -2.93 -13.74
C SER A 19 -2.02 -2.83 -12.57
N ILE A 20 -1.88 -1.76 -11.80
CA ILE A 20 -2.74 -1.49 -10.66
C ILE A 20 -3.42 -0.16 -10.90
N LYS A 21 -4.73 -0.13 -10.71
CA LYS A 21 -5.51 1.09 -10.81
C LYS A 21 -5.84 1.60 -9.43
N TYR A 22 -6.00 2.91 -9.30
CA TYR A 22 -6.34 3.50 -8.01
C TYR A 22 -7.65 2.99 -7.43
N GLU A 23 -8.60 2.66 -8.29
CA GLU A 23 -9.90 2.17 -7.87
C GLU A 23 -9.93 0.69 -7.50
N ASP A 24 -8.85 -0.01 -7.75
CA ASP A 24 -8.78 -1.45 -7.44
C ASP A 24 -8.85 -1.66 -5.94
N LYS A 25 -9.66 -2.65 -5.54
CA LYS A 25 -9.77 -3.01 -4.14
C LYS A 25 -8.62 -3.92 -3.75
N LEU A 26 -8.08 -3.68 -2.58
CA LEU A 26 -6.90 -4.43 -2.12
C LEU A 26 -7.18 -5.93 -2.01
N ASP A 27 -8.36 -6.31 -1.53
CA ASP A 27 -8.69 -7.71 -1.42
C ASP A 27 -8.88 -8.37 -2.80
N GLU A 28 -9.29 -7.62 -3.79
CA GLU A 28 -9.39 -8.13 -5.16
C GLU A 28 -8.01 -8.33 -5.78
N LEU A 29 -7.01 -7.60 -5.27
CA LEU A 29 -5.63 -7.76 -5.70
C LEU A 29 -4.94 -8.94 -5.02
N GLY A 30 -5.64 -9.61 -4.13
CA GLY A 30 -5.08 -10.75 -3.41
C GLY A 30 -4.38 -10.39 -2.11
N LEU A 31 -4.57 -9.15 -1.64
CA LEU A 31 -3.98 -8.69 -0.40
C LEU A 31 -5.00 -8.84 0.74
N ASP A 32 -4.88 -9.91 1.51
CA ASP A 32 -5.71 -10.06 2.69
C ASP A 32 -5.14 -9.20 3.84
N SER A 33 -5.75 -9.29 5.02
CA SER A 33 -5.35 -8.45 6.15
C SER A 33 -3.88 -8.61 6.50
N LEU A 34 -3.39 -9.84 6.54
CA LEU A 34 -2.01 -10.10 6.90
C LEU A 34 -1.05 -9.59 5.83
N ASP A 35 -1.36 -9.87 4.56
CA ASP A 35 -0.54 -9.40 3.45
C ASP A 35 -0.48 -7.89 3.42
N LEU A 36 -1.60 -7.24 3.69
CA LEU A 36 -1.65 -5.79 3.71
C LEU A 36 -0.78 -5.21 4.82
N VAL A 37 -0.84 -5.79 6.01
CA VAL A 37 -0.01 -5.33 7.12
C VAL A 37 1.47 -5.45 6.77
N GLU A 38 1.87 -6.60 6.25
CA GLU A 38 3.27 -6.81 5.86
C GLU A 38 3.70 -5.85 4.76
N THR A 39 2.83 -5.60 3.80
CA THR A 39 3.10 -4.66 2.71
C THR A 39 3.30 -3.25 3.26
N MET A 40 2.42 -2.83 4.17
CA MET A 40 2.53 -1.49 4.75
C MET A 40 3.80 -1.33 5.58
N ILE A 41 4.23 -2.38 6.27
CA ILE A 41 5.48 -2.35 7.02
C ILE A 41 6.67 -2.12 6.08
N LYS A 42 6.67 -2.79 4.94
CA LYS A 42 7.73 -2.59 3.95
C LYS A 42 7.73 -1.16 3.40
N ILE A 43 6.55 -0.61 3.20
CA ILE A 43 6.42 0.77 2.74
C ILE A 43 6.94 1.74 3.80
N GLU A 44 6.63 1.49 5.07
CA GLU A 44 7.14 2.30 6.16
C GLU A 44 8.67 2.36 6.12
N GLU A 45 9.31 1.22 5.97
CA GLU A 45 10.76 1.15 5.92
C GLU A 45 11.33 1.84 4.69
N ALA A 46 10.69 1.63 3.54
CA ALA A 46 11.19 2.18 2.29
C ALA A 46 11.05 3.70 2.23
N LEU A 47 9.98 4.25 2.78
CA LEU A 47 9.70 5.68 2.72
C LEU A 47 9.98 6.42 4.02
N ASN A 48 10.38 5.68 5.05
CA ASN A 48 10.68 6.25 6.36
C ASN A 48 9.49 7.01 6.95
N VAL A 49 8.33 6.36 6.93
CA VAL A 49 7.09 6.87 7.52
C VAL A 49 6.52 5.84 8.47
N GLU A 50 5.54 6.21 9.26
CA GLU A 50 4.90 5.29 10.20
C GLU A 50 3.39 5.28 10.00
N PHE A 51 2.80 4.09 10.07
CA PHE A 51 1.36 3.91 9.99
C PHE A 51 0.86 3.26 11.28
N THR A 52 -0.32 3.65 11.73
CA THR A 52 -0.94 3.00 12.88
C THR A 52 -1.79 1.82 12.40
N SER A 53 -2.11 0.91 13.33
CA SER A 53 -2.97 -0.21 13.01
C SER A 53 -4.34 0.26 12.51
N ASP A 54 -4.88 1.30 13.13
CA ASP A 54 -6.17 1.85 12.73
C ASP A 54 -6.13 2.38 11.29
N GLU A 55 -5.03 3.02 10.92
CA GLU A 55 -4.88 3.52 9.56
C GLU A 55 -4.83 2.38 8.55
N ILE A 56 -4.15 1.30 8.90
CA ILE A 56 -4.01 0.15 8.00
C ILE A 56 -5.35 -0.56 7.80
N VAL A 57 -6.12 -0.76 8.86
CA VAL A 57 -7.37 -1.49 8.74
C VAL A 57 -8.45 -0.72 7.98
N GLU A 58 -8.29 0.59 7.84
CA GLU A 58 -9.23 1.41 7.07
C GLU A 58 -8.94 1.39 5.57
N LEU A 59 -7.80 0.87 5.17
CA LEU A 59 -7.42 0.82 3.76
C LEU A 59 -8.28 -0.21 3.02
N LYS A 60 -8.92 0.20 1.95
CA LYS A 60 -9.78 -0.66 1.15
C LYS A 60 -9.37 -0.71 -0.31
N THR A 61 -8.91 0.40 -0.85
CA THR A 61 -8.50 0.49 -2.24
C THR A 61 -7.06 0.95 -2.34
N PHE A 62 -6.49 0.80 -3.52
CA PHE A 62 -5.14 1.29 -3.77
C PHE A 62 -5.06 2.80 -3.58
N GLN A 63 -6.12 3.52 -3.96
CA GLN A 63 -6.18 4.97 -3.76
C GLN A 63 -6.04 5.32 -2.28
N ASP A 64 -6.67 4.53 -1.39
CA ASP A 64 -6.54 4.77 0.04
C ASP A 64 -5.10 4.66 0.50
N VAL A 65 -4.37 3.69 -0.01
CA VAL A 65 -2.96 3.51 0.32
C VAL A 65 -2.15 4.72 -0.12
N VAL A 66 -2.37 5.17 -1.35
CA VAL A 66 -1.65 6.32 -1.89
C VAL A 66 -1.97 7.59 -1.09
N ASN A 67 -3.24 7.79 -0.77
CA ASN A 67 -3.65 8.95 0.02
C ASN A 67 -3.00 8.96 1.39
N LEU A 68 -2.94 7.82 2.04
CA LEU A 68 -2.30 7.72 3.35
C LEU A 68 -0.81 8.04 3.27
N ILE A 69 -0.13 7.51 2.27
CA ILE A 69 1.29 7.75 2.08
C ILE A 69 1.54 9.23 1.82
N GLU A 70 0.75 9.84 0.96
CA GLU A 70 0.90 11.26 0.66
C GLU A 70 0.69 12.13 1.89
N SER A 71 -0.26 11.77 2.75
CA SER A 71 -0.50 12.53 3.97
C SER A 71 0.67 12.41 4.95
N LYS A 72 1.39 11.30 4.93
CA LYS A 72 2.56 11.11 5.80
C LYS A 72 3.79 11.80 5.27
N LYS A 73 3.90 11.95 3.96
CA LYS A 73 5.07 12.56 3.33
C LYS A 73 5.00 14.09 3.30
N MET A 74 3.86 14.65 3.52
CA MET A 74 3.69 16.11 3.51
C MET A 74 4.18 16.76 4.79
#